data_a15886e54fc0fc5ce26714d52f0dc0b8
#
_entry.id   a15886e54fc0fc5ce26714d52f0dc0b8
#
_cell.length_a   1.000
_cell.length_b   1.000
_cell.length_c   1.000
_cell.angle_alpha   90.00
_cell.angle_beta   90.00
_cell.angle_gamma   90.00
#
_symmetry.space_group_name_H-M   'P 1'
#
loop_
_entity.id
_entity.type
_entity.pdbx_description
1 polymer ?
#
loop_
_entity_poly.entity_id
_entity_poly.type
_entity_poly.pdbx_seq_one_letter_code
_entity_poly.pdbx_strand_id
1 'polypeptide(L)'
;MKRLLLLALFFSLLLANAQEIKETKEMKSQTRFNISTTKVIEKEFSQSRRYYALLEPNEALIFSQTLRFDGYVEKLYANKTYTPIKKGDRLLSVYSPELVSAQSELLSSLKFNQQVGAIKEKLKLLGLENSSIEKIISAHKVQNEMTIYSHFNGIIFKKSPDLNEGSFIKKGQELFQIIDLSQLWALVKVNQEDLEFLKNTHKAILFVEGIKGEQEITLENINPIINKGDKMLEARFNVPNAKQLYYPNMFAQVEIFQKPQKMKILPKEAVLIKGGKAIVFKKDDFGLSPLEIKAVRLSDGSYEILEGLKAGEEVANNALFVLDADAQNNGDY
;
A
#
# COMPACT_ATOMS: atom_id res chain seq x y z
N MET A 1 -46.18 -87.60 0.09
CA MET A 1 -44.85 -87.15 0.66
C MET A 1 -44.04 -86.31 -0.32
N LYS A 2 -43.92 -86.64 -1.61
CA LYS A 2 -43.04 -85.92 -2.55
C LYS A 2 -43.45 -84.43 -2.80
N ARG A 3 -44.75 -84.07 -2.73
CA ARG A 3 -45.27 -82.67 -2.93
C ARG A 3 -44.99 -81.73 -1.74
N LEU A 4 -44.93 -82.27 -0.51
CA LEU A 4 -44.62 -81.46 0.68
C LEU A 4 -43.13 -81.10 0.74
N LEU A 5 -42.24 -82.05 0.27
CA LEU A 5 -40.82 -81.79 0.22
C LEU A 5 -40.45 -80.67 -0.81
N LEU A 6 -41.14 -80.66 -1.95
CA LEU A 6 -40.91 -79.64 -2.96
C LEU A 6 -41.37 -78.20 -2.51
N LEU A 7 -42.47 -78.10 -1.73
CA LEU A 7 -42.92 -76.83 -1.16
C LEU A 7 -41.98 -76.33 -0.07
N ALA A 8 -41.41 -77.20 0.74
CA ALA A 8 -40.43 -76.83 1.76
C ALA A 8 -39.11 -76.33 1.14
N LEU A 9 -38.66 -77.02 0.04
CA LEU A 9 -37.47 -76.58 -0.71
C LEU A 9 -37.70 -75.17 -1.40
N PHE A 10 -38.87 -74.94 -1.94
CA PHE A 10 -39.20 -73.67 -2.58
C PHE A 10 -39.27 -72.52 -1.55
N PHE A 11 -39.82 -72.82 -0.34
CA PHE A 11 -39.90 -71.82 0.74
C PHE A 11 -38.55 -71.51 1.34
N SER A 12 -37.63 -72.51 1.43
CA SER A 12 -36.24 -72.26 1.88
C SER A 12 -35.42 -71.45 0.87
N LEU A 13 -35.68 -71.66 -0.45
CA LEU A 13 -35.03 -70.90 -1.51
C LEU A 13 -35.53 -69.43 -1.51
N LEU A 14 -36.81 -69.18 -1.24
CA LEU A 14 -37.40 -67.84 -1.12
C LEU A 14 -36.88 -67.10 0.11
N LEU A 15 -36.68 -67.79 1.24
CA LEU A 15 -36.12 -67.20 2.44
C LEU A 15 -34.61 -66.90 2.27
N ALA A 16 -33.85 -67.74 1.59
CA ALA A 16 -32.45 -67.52 1.29
C ALA A 16 -32.29 -66.31 0.36
N ASN A 17 -33.10 -66.19 -0.71
CA ASN A 17 -33.11 -65.05 -1.60
C ASN A 17 -33.53 -63.76 -0.87
N ALA A 18 -34.50 -63.80 0.06
CA ALA A 18 -34.91 -62.65 0.84
C ALA A 18 -33.82 -62.20 1.83
N GLN A 19 -33.03 -63.11 2.37
CA GLN A 19 -31.86 -62.79 3.21
C GLN A 19 -30.70 -62.20 2.38
N GLU A 20 -30.43 -62.78 1.22
CA GLU A 20 -29.38 -62.27 0.31
C GLU A 20 -29.72 -60.86 -0.21
N ILE A 21 -31.00 -60.54 -0.47
CA ILE A 21 -31.46 -59.21 -0.85
C ILE A 21 -31.39 -58.23 0.33
N LYS A 22 -31.63 -58.67 1.57
CA LYS A 22 -31.46 -57.86 2.76
C LYS A 22 -29.96 -57.56 3.03
N GLU A 23 -29.09 -58.60 3.00
CA GLU A 23 -27.66 -58.43 3.17
C GLU A 23 -27.01 -57.55 2.08
N THR A 24 -27.49 -57.67 0.80
CA THR A 24 -27.03 -56.84 -0.30
C THR A 24 -27.53 -55.38 -0.15
N LYS A 25 -28.73 -55.14 0.39
CA LYS A 25 -29.22 -53.81 0.72
C LYS A 25 -28.50 -53.19 1.91
N GLU A 26 -28.20 -53.99 2.96
CA GLU A 26 -27.41 -53.52 4.09
C GLU A 26 -25.95 -53.29 3.71
N MET A 27 -25.35 -54.11 2.83
CA MET A 27 -24.00 -53.89 2.31
C MET A 27 -23.90 -52.69 1.39
N LYS A 28 -24.94 -52.37 0.59
CA LYS A 28 -24.99 -51.12 -0.20
C LYS A 28 -25.18 -49.86 0.63
N SER A 29 -25.71 -49.98 1.86
CA SER A 29 -25.84 -48.85 2.77
C SER A 29 -24.56 -48.55 3.58
N GLN A 30 -23.51 -49.38 3.44
CA GLN A 30 -22.27 -49.25 4.18
C GLN A 30 -21.04 -48.88 3.34
N THR A 31 -21.20 -48.32 2.15
CA THR A 31 -20.11 -47.50 1.56
C THR A 31 -20.03 -46.21 2.37
N ARG A 32 -19.58 -46.30 3.61
CA ARG A 32 -19.21 -45.13 4.42
C ARG A 32 -18.00 -44.51 3.76
N PHE A 33 -18.24 -43.52 2.88
CA PHE A 33 -17.16 -42.63 2.51
C PHE A 33 -16.61 -42.04 3.80
N ASN A 34 -15.32 -42.25 4.03
CA ASN A 34 -14.66 -41.74 5.22
C ASN A 34 -14.50 -40.21 5.03
N ILE A 35 -15.59 -39.47 5.24
CA ILE A 35 -15.67 -38.02 5.04
C ILE A 35 -14.98 -37.38 6.23
N SER A 36 -13.85 -36.75 5.96
CA SER A 36 -13.14 -35.96 6.98
C SER A 36 -13.98 -34.78 7.41
N THR A 37 -13.94 -34.48 8.70
CA THR A 37 -14.64 -33.30 9.27
C THR A 37 -13.65 -32.24 9.71
N THR A 38 -14.13 -31.01 9.75
CA THR A 38 -13.43 -29.86 10.33
C THR A 38 -14.30 -29.18 11.37
N LYS A 39 -13.71 -28.47 12.31
CA LYS A 39 -14.45 -27.74 13.35
C LYS A 39 -14.55 -26.26 13.00
N VAL A 40 -15.63 -25.63 13.40
CA VAL A 40 -15.72 -24.17 13.43
C VAL A 40 -14.75 -23.68 14.50
N ILE A 41 -13.71 -22.95 14.07
CA ILE A 41 -12.73 -22.37 14.98
C ILE A 41 -13.02 -20.90 15.20
N GLU A 42 -12.90 -20.44 16.46
CA GLU A 42 -12.91 -19.03 16.79
C GLU A 42 -11.45 -18.56 16.89
N LYS A 43 -11.07 -17.64 16.01
CA LYS A 43 -9.71 -17.06 16.01
C LYS A 43 -9.76 -15.57 15.71
N GLU A 44 -8.71 -14.87 16.11
CA GLU A 44 -8.48 -13.51 15.64
C GLU A 44 -8.13 -13.51 14.16
N PHE A 45 -8.85 -12.71 13.39
CA PHE A 45 -8.63 -12.55 11.97
C PHE A 45 -8.65 -11.07 11.60
N SER A 46 -7.70 -10.68 10.76
CA SER A 46 -7.61 -9.34 10.20
C SER A 46 -7.98 -9.38 8.74
N GLN A 47 -9.12 -8.81 8.40
CA GLN A 47 -9.56 -8.68 7.00
C GLN A 47 -8.59 -7.78 6.25
N SER A 48 -8.12 -8.21 5.08
CA SER A 48 -7.24 -7.43 4.22
C SER A 48 -7.83 -7.22 2.83
N ARG A 49 -7.39 -6.12 2.18
CA ARG A 49 -7.65 -5.86 0.77
C ARG A 49 -6.38 -5.34 0.13
N ARG A 50 -6.17 -5.70 -1.13
CA ARG A 50 -4.99 -5.31 -1.90
C ARG A 50 -5.38 -4.35 -3.01
N TYR A 51 -4.65 -3.25 -3.11
CA TYR A 51 -4.88 -2.18 -4.08
C TYR A 51 -3.60 -1.87 -4.83
N TYR A 52 -3.75 -1.40 -6.07
CA TYR A 52 -2.63 -0.87 -6.83
C TYR A 52 -2.29 0.54 -6.36
N ALA A 53 -1.01 0.86 -6.40
CA ALA A 53 -0.48 2.15 -6.00
C ALA A 53 0.59 2.63 -6.99
N LEU A 54 0.76 3.95 -7.06
CA LEU A 54 1.87 4.60 -7.72
C LEU A 54 2.70 5.32 -6.66
N LEU A 55 4.02 5.17 -6.71
CA LEU A 55 4.91 5.93 -5.84
C LEU A 55 5.11 7.33 -6.42
N GLU A 56 4.91 8.34 -5.58
CA GLU A 56 5.11 9.75 -5.95
C GLU A 56 6.02 10.46 -4.97
N PRO A 57 6.67 11.56 -5.40
CA PRO A 57 7.42 12.40 -4.47
C PRO A 57 6.51 12.95 -3.38
N ASN A 58 7.02 13.04 -2.16
CA ASN A 58 6.35 13.82 -1.12
C ASN A 58 6.46 15.31 -1.46
N GLU A 59 5.33 15.96 -1.75
CA GLU A 59 5.28 17.38 -2.13
C GLU A 59 5.88 18.30 -1.07
N ALA A 60 5.79 17.94 0.21
CA ALA A 60 6.40 18.70 1.30
C ALA A 60 7.94 18.66 1.27
N LEU A 61 8.51 17.74 0.51
CA LEU A 61 9.97 17.55 0.33
C LEU A 61 10.46 18.01 -1.06
N ILE A 62 9.66 18.83 -1.75
CA ILE A 62 10.04 19.46 -3.01
C ILE A 62 10.41 20.92 -2.71
N PHE A 63 11.62 21.30 -3.03
CA PHE A 63 12.19 22.60 -2.71
C PHE A 63 12.58 23.34 -3.98
N SER A 64 12.18 24.61 -4.07
CA SER A 64 12.57 25.50 -5.17
C SER A 64 13.70 26.40 -4.72
N GLN A 65 14.80 26.40 -5.47
CA GLN A 65 15.93 27.31 -5.28
C GLN A 65 15.74 28.54 -6.18
N THR A 66 15.59 29.68 -5.55
CA THR A 66 15.44 31.00 -6.21
C THR A 66 16.51 31.97 -5.69
N LEU A 67 16.74 33.08 -6.41
CA LEU A 67 17.55 34.21 -5.92
C LEU A 67 16.65 35.41 -5.54
N ARG A 68 17.14 36.22 -4.61
CA ARG A 68 16.46 37.43 -4.13
C ARG A 68 16.97 38.73 -4.80
N PHE A 69 17.83 38.57 -5.82
CA PHE A 69 18.46 39.66 -6.57
C PHE A 69 18.61 39.24 -8.04
N ASP A 70 18.80 40.23 -8.90
CA ASP A 70 19.11 40.06 -10.31
C ASP A 70 20.62 39.83 -10.51
N GLY A 71 20.99 39.04 -11.53
CA GLY A 71 22.41 38.82 -11.79
C GLY A 71 22.69 37.99 -13.04
N TYR A 72 23.97 37.85 -13.35
CA TYR A 72 24.48 37.04 -14.45
C TYR A 72 25.18 35.80 -13.90
N VAL A 73 24.91 34.66 -14.50
CA VAL A 73 25.59 33.39 -14.14
C VAL A 73 27.00 33.39 -14.66
N GLU A 74 27.99 33.42 -13.76
CA GLU A 74 29.40 33.33 -14.10
C GLU A 74 29.80 31.88 -14.28
N LYS A 75 29.37 30.98 -13.37
CA LYS A 75 29.68 29.56 -13.40
C LYS A 75 28.50 28.71 -12.91
N LEU A 76 28.29 27.59 -13.61
CA LEU A 76 27.22 26.66 -13.28
C LEU A 76 27.81 25.30 -12.86
N TYR A 77 27.87 25.05 -11.55
CA TYR A 77 28.40 23.78 -11.00
C TYR A 77 27.37 22.66 -11.10
N ALA A 78 26.12 22.93 -10.76
CA ALA A 78 24.99 22.00 -10.82
C ALA A 78 24.33 22.00 -12.21
N ASN A 79 25.05 21.54 -13.22
CA ASN A 79 24.63 21.64 -14.62
C ASN A 79 23.82 20.43 -15.13
N LYS A 80 23.63 19.37 -14.31
CA LYS A 80 22.92 18.13 -14.68
C LYS A 80 21.74 17.89 -13.75
N THR A 81 20.61 17.50 -14.33
CA THR A 81 19.45 16.97 -13.59
C THR A 81 19.70 15.53 -13.15
N TYR A 82 18.90 15.05 -12.22
CA TYR A 82 18.96 13.71 -11.63
C TYR A 82 20.29 13.38 -10.94
N THR A 83 21.04 14.40 -10.53
CA THR A 83 22.26 14.23 -9.75
C THR A 83 22.00 14.49 -8.27
N PRO A 84 22.58 13.68 -7.36
CA PRO A 84 22.52 13.94 -5.93
C PRO A 84 23.16 15.28 -5.58
N ILE A 85 22.56 15.99 -4.64
CA ILE A 85 23.10 17.23 -4.08
C ILE A 85 22.94 17.23 -2.56
N LYS A 86 23.91 17.78 -1.86
CA LYS A 86 23.87 17.94 -0.41
C LYS A 86 23.76 19.42 -0.05
N LYS A 87 23.17 19.68 1.10
CA LYS A 87 23.21 21.01 1.70
C LYS A 87 24.64 21.49 1.81
N GLY A 88 24.93 22.69 1.29
CA GLY A 88 26.26 23.26 1.23
C GLY A 88 27.04 22.98 -0.06
N ASP A 89 26.53 22.14 -0.97
CA ASP A 89 27.14 21.97 -2.29
C ASP A 89 26.93 23.20 -3.15
N ARG A 90 27.91 23.51 -4.02
CA ARG A 90 27.84 24.66 -4.92
C ARG A 90 26.85 24.40 -6.05
N LEU A 91 25.94 25.36 -6.25
CA LEU A 91 24.98 25.32 -7.36
C LEU A 91 25.51 26.15 -8.55
N LEU A 92 25.80 27.43 -8.31
CA LEU A 92 26.28 28.36 -9.33
C LEU A 92 27.05 29.50 -8.69
N SER A 93 27.82 30.26 -9.47
CA SER A 93 28.30 31.58 -9.08
C SER A 93 27.63 32.66 -9.93
N VAL A 94 27.35 33.81 -9.32
CA VAL A 94 26.58 34.92 -9.90
C VAL A 94 27.30 36.22 -9.69
N TYR A 95 27.36 37.02 -10.74
CA TYR A 95 27.67 38.44 -10.65
C TYR A 95 26.36 39.25 -10.53
N SER A 96 26.26 40.10 -9.53
CA SER A 96 25.12 40.99 -9.32
C SER A 96 25.57 42.43 -9.03
N PRO A 97 25.19 43.40 -9.88
CA PRO A 97 25.49 44.80 -9.62
C PRO A 97 24.88 45.28 -8.29
N GLU A 98 23.68 44.78 -7.93
CA GLU A 98 23.00 45.15 -6.69
C GLU A 98 23.79 44.65 -5.47
N LEU A 99 24.33 43.41 -5.49
CA LEU A 99 25.14 42.88 -4.41
C LEU A 99 26.50 43.60 -4.30
N VAL A 100 27.13 43.93 -5.43
CA VAL A 100 28.40 44.70 -5.46
C VAL A 100 28.16 46.07 -4.84
N SER A 101 27.09 46.77 -5.19
CA SER A 101 26.72 48.04 -4.61
C SER A 101 26.48 47.97 -3.11
N ALA A 102 25.68 46.99 -2.65
CA ALA A 102 25.37 46.82 -1.22
C ALA A 102 26.65 46.45 -0.40
N GLN A 103 27.58 45.67 -0.96
CA GLN A 103 28.86 45.37 -0.32
C GLN A 103 29.73 46.62 -0.22
N SER A 104 29.78 47.47 -1.29
CA SER A 104 30.53 48.71 -1.29
C SER A 104 29.97 49.69 -0.24
N GLU A 105 28.65 49.75 -0.11
CA GLU A 105 27.97 50.50 0.92
C GLU A 105 28.32 50.03 2.33
N LEU A 106 28.37 48.68 2.56
CA LEU A 106 28.84 48.08 3.83
C LEU A 106 30.29 48.50 4.18
N LEU A 107 31.21 48.35 3.24
CA LEU A 107 32.62 48.71 3.48
C LEU A 107 32.81 50.18 3.73
N SER A 108 32.05 51.04 3.06
CA SER A 108 32.05 52.50 3.30
C SER A 108 31.49 52.84 4.68
N SER A 109 30.39 52.21 5.07
CA SER A 109 29.76 52.43 6.39
C SER A 109 30.68 52.02 7.55
N LEU A 110 31.47 50.96 7.37
CA LEU A 110 32.46 50.51 8.36
C LEU A 110 33.54 51.58 8.59
N LYS A 111 34.00 52.29 7.53
CA LYS A 111 34.98 53.38 7.65
C LYS A 111 34.46 54.53 8.47
N PHE A 112 33.20 54.86 8.33
CA PHE A 112 32.56 56.03 8.99
C PHE A 112 31.77 55.66 10.24
N ASN A 113 31.71 54.35 10.61
CA ASN A 113 30.95 53.77 11.72
C ASN A 113 29.46 54.20 11.73
N GLN A 114 28.87 54.26 10.54
CA GLN A 114 27.45 54.68 10.35
C GLN A 114 26.61 53.59 9.72
N GLN A 115 25.44 53.31 10.27
CA GLN A 115 24.42 52.41 9.68
C GLN A 115 24.87 50.98 9.35
N VAL A 116 25.97 50.51 9.91
CA VAL A 116 26.53 49.15 9.63
C VAL A 116 25.49 48.05 9.83
N GLY A 117 24.67 48.13 10.89
CA GLY A 117 23.63 47.15 11.17
C GLY A 117 22.54 47.07 10.10
N ALA A 118 22.11 48.23 9.62
CA ALA A 118 21.04 48.30 8.60
C ALA A 118 21.53 47.69 7.26
N ILE A 119 22.79 47.94 6.89
CA ILE A 119 23.35 47.41 5.63
C ILE A 119 23.62 45.91 5.74
N LYS A 120 24.10 45.40 6.92
CA LYS A 120 24.18 43.96 7.16
C LYS A 120 22.81 43.29 6.99
N GLU A 121 21.74 43.85 7.53
CA GLU A 121 20.37 43.34 7.34
C GLU A 121 19.92 43.39 5.88
N LYS A 122 20.21 44.47 5.15
CA LYS A 122 19.95 44.54 3.70
C LYS A 122 20.61 43.36 2.94
N LEU A 123 21.89 43.06 3.23
CA LEU A 123 22.61 41.95 2.61
C LEU A 123 21.99 40.59 2.98
N LYS A 124 21.55 40.39 4.21
CA LYS A 124 20.81 39.20 4.62
C LYS A 124 19.47 39.04 3.89
N LEU A 125 18.73 40.14 3.75
CA LEU A 125 17.47 40.17 2.98
C LEU A 125 17.69 39.80 1.51
N LEU A 126 18.85 40.15 0.94
CA LEU A 126 19.27 39.73 -0.38
C LEU A 126 19.75 38.26 -0.41
N GLY A 127 19.78 37.58 0.72
CA GLY A 127 20.09 36.14 0.80
C GLY A 127 21.55 35.82 1.08
N LEU A 128 22.39 36.78 1.50
CA LEU A 128 23.75 36.49 1.93
C LEU A 128 23.75 35.90 3.35
N GLU A 129 24.49 34.83 3.51
CA GLU A 129 24.75 34.25 4.84
C GLU A 129 25.69 35.13 5.67
N ASN A 130 25.52 35.07 6.99
CA ASN A 130 26.39 35.81 7.92
C ASN A 130 27.88 35.51 7.66
N SER A 131 28.24 34.27 7.37
CA SER A 131 29.61 33.83 7.03
C SER A 131 30.18 34.56 5.81
N SER A 132 29.35 34.83 4.81
CA SER A 132 29.78 35.58 3.62
C SER A 132 29.91 37.06 3.91
N ILE A 133 29.02 37.64 4.73
CA ILE A 133 29.13 39.03 5.17
C ILE A 133 30.42 39.27 5.99
N GLU A 134 30.72 38.39 6.93
CA GLU A 134 31.94 38.51 7.75
C GLU A 134 33.22 38.32 6.91
N LYS A 135 33.19 37.49 5.86
CA LYS A 135 34.33 37.40 4.89
C LYS A 135 34.56 38.70 4.14
N ILE A 136 33.48 39.39 3.72
CA ILE A 136 33.58 40.70 3.05
C ILE A 136 34.20 41.74 4.01
N ILE A 137 33.74 41.73 5.27
CA ILE A 137 34.23 42.65 6.30
C ILE A 137 35.73 42.41 6.59
N SER A 138 36.11 41.15 6.84
CA SER A 138 37.49 40.80 7.16
C SER A 138 38.45 41.02 6.00
N ALA A 139 38.00 40.75 4.78
CA ALA A 139 38.82 40.97 3.58
C ALA A 139 38.91 42.46 3.17
N HIS A 140 38.04 43.33 3.69
CA HIS A 140 37.91 44.76 3.28
C HIS A 140 37.81 44.91 1.76
N LYS A 141 37.21 43.90 1.07
CA LYS A 141 37.15 43.86 -0.40
C LYS A 141 35.80 43.38 -0.84
N VAL A 142 35.21 44.02 -1.84
CA VAL A 142 33.98 43.57 -2.52
C VAL A 142 34.27 42.28 -3.25
N GLN A 143 33.36 41.34 -3.13
CA GLN A 143 33.35 40.08 -3.89
C GLN A 143 32.43 40.27 -5.11
N ASN A 144 32.99 40.28 -6.31
CA ASN A 144 32.24 40.46 -7.53
C ASN A 144 31.38 39.21 -7.85
N GLU A 145 31.91 38.01 -7.53
CA GLU A 145 31.21 36.74 -7.73
C GLU A 145 30.74 36.18 -6.40
N MET A 146 29.47 35.83 -6.35
CA MET A 146 28.86 35.17 -5.19
C MET A 146 28.50 33.73 -5.54
N THR A 147 29.06 32.80 -4.78
CA THR A 147 28.68 31.37 -4.91
C THR A 147 27.41 31.11 -4.13
N ILE A 148 26.44 30.53 -4.84
CA ILE A 148 25.16 30.09 -4.29
C ILE A 148 25.28 28.61 -3.98
N TYR A 149 24.87 28.24 -2.78
CA TYR A 149 24.93 26.88 -2.26
C TYR A 149 23.53 26.29 -2.11
N SER A 150 23.43 24.98 -2.19
CA SER A 150 22.17 24.28 -1.90
C SER A 150 21.80 24.42 -0.42
N HIS A 151 20.56 24.76 -0.14
CA HIS A 151 20.01 24.75 1.22
C HIS A 151 19.46 23.37 1.63
N PHE A 152 19.35 22.45 0.69
CA PHE A 152 18.65 21.17 0.84
C PHE A 152 19.53 20.00 0.42
N ASN A 153 19.25 18.83 1.01
CA ASN A 153 19.73 17.54 0.52
C ASN A 153 18.68 16.99 -0.45
N GLY A 154 19.10 16.25 -1.47
CA GLY A 154 18.18 15.60 -2.38
C GLY A 154 18.78 15.33 -3.75
N ILE A 155 17.92 15.37 -4.75
CA ILE A 155 18.27 15.21 -6.16
C ILE A 155 17.81 16.47 -6.91
N ILE A 156 18.64 17.00 -7.81
CA ILE A 156 18.25 18.06 -8.72
C ILE A 156 17.23 17.49 -9.72
N PHE A 157 15.96 17.73 -9.47
CA PHE A 157 14.87 17.20 -10.29
C PHE A 157 14.66 18.04 -11.56
N LYS A 158 14.69 19.36 -11.40
CA LYS A 158 14.58 20.28 -12.53
C LYS A 158 15.66 21.36 -12.41
N LYS A 159 16.16 21.78 -13.55
CA LYS A 159 16.97 22.98 -13.76
C LYS A 159 16.22 23.86 -14.75
N SER A 160 16.14 25.17 -14.49
CA SER A 160 15.55 26.11 -15.46
C SER A 160 16.19 25.94 -16.83
N PRO A 161 15.42 25.84 -17.93
CA PRO A 161 15.98 25.68 -19.27
C PRO A 161 16.93 26.80 -19.67
N ASP A 162 16.64 28.03 -19.21
CA ASP A 162 17.41 29.23 -19.53
C ASP A 162 18.63 29.42 -18.61
N LEU A 163 18.86 28.51 -17.66
CA LEU A 163 19.97 28.60 -16.71
C LEU A 163 21.23 28.00 -17.33
N ASN A 164 22.12 28.87 -17.85
CA ASN A 164 23.40 28.52 -18.42
C ASN A 164 24.44 29.57 -18.01
N GLU A 165 25.73 29.26 -18.16
CA GLU A 165 26.79 30.25 -17.95
C GLU A 165 26.59 31.42 -18.92
N GLY A 166 26.70 32.65 -18.42
CA GLY A 166 26.42 33.89 -19.14
C GLY A 166 24.97 34.30 -19.17
N SER A 167 24.02 33.47 -18.73
CA SER A 167 22.60 33.85 -18.71
C SER A 167 22.27 34.87 -17.62
N PHE A 168 21.29 35.73 -17.88
CA PHE A 168 20.75 36.65 -16.91
C PHE A 168 19.61 36.02 -16.10
N ILE A 169 19.69 36.12 -14.78
CA ILE A 169 18.70 35.59 -13.83
C ILE A 169 17.92 36.76 -13.24
N LYS A 170 16.60 36.61 -13.21
CA LYS A 170 15.71 37.56 -12.54
C LYS A 170 15.45 37.14 -11.09
N LYS A 171 15.31 38.13 -10.22
CA LYS A 171 14.84 37.94 -8.85
C LYS A 171 13.55 37.12 -8.80
N GLY A 172 13.48 36.12 -7.96
CA GLY A 172 12.34 35.23 -7.79
C GLY A 172 12.18 34.13 -8.84
N GLN A 173 13.03 34.11 -9.88
CA GLN A 173 13.04 33.04 -10.88
C GLN A 173 13.44 31.72 -10.21
N GLU A 174 12.67 30.64 -10.47
CA GLU A 174 13.04 29.28 -10.06
C GLU A 174 14.23 28.80 -10.90
N LEU A 175 15.32 28.50 -10.26
CA LEU A 175 16.56 28.04 -10.91
C LEU A 175 16.68 26.52 -10.87
N PHE A 176 16.38 25.94 -9.72
CA PHE A 176 16.41 24.52 -9.48
C PHE A 176 15.20 24.10 -8.67
N GLN A 177 14.73 22.89 -8.95
CA GLN A 177 13.82 22.16 -8.08
C GLN A 177 14.57 20.94 -7.54
N ILE A 178 14.66 20.85 -6.23
CA ILE A 178 15.38 19.79 -5.50
C ILE A 178 14.34 18.95 -4.78
N ILE A 179 14.40 17.62 -4.92
CA ILE A 179 13.51 16.69 -4.25
C ILE A 179 14.30 15.84 -3.28
N ASP A 180 13.86 15.79 -2.02
CA ASP A 180 14.36 14.83 -1.05
C ASP A 180 13.53 13.53 -1.18
N LEU A 181 14.21 12.45 -1.58
CA LEU A 181 13.59 11.14 -1.75
C LEU A 181 13.62 10.26 -0.49
N SER A 182 13.94 10.83 0.67
CA SER A 182 13.96 10.08 1.95
C SER A 182 12.59 9.56 2.37
N GLN A 183 11.52 10.18 1.85
CA GLN A 183 10.13 9.78 1.98
C GLN A 183 9.42 9.96 0.64
N LEU A 184 8.60 8.98 0.30
CA LEU A 184 7.71 9.02 -0.84
C LEU A 184 6.26 8.87 -0.38
N TRP A 185 5.34 9.09 -1.27
CA TRP A 185 3.93 8.73 -1.09
C TRP A 185 3.59 7.55 -1.97
N ALA A 186 2.83 6.59 -1.43
CA ALA A 186 2.12 5.61 -2.23
C ALA A 186 0.67 6.12 -2.41
N LEU A 187 0.32 6.49 -3.62
CA LEU A 187 -1.02 6.91 -3.99
C LEU A 187 -1.85 5.70 -4.39
N VAL A 188 -2.84 5.39 -3.57
CA VAL A 188 -3.74 4.24 -3.75
C VAL A 188 -5.09 4.75 -4.24
N LYS A 189 -5.53 4.27 -5.40
CA LYS A 189 -6.86 4.56 -5.93
C LYS A 189 -7.85 3.47 -5.51
N VAL A 190 -8.96 3.87 -4.91
CA VAL A 190 -9.96 2.96 -4.37
C VAL A 190 -11.37 3.37 -4.77
N ASN A 191 -12.27 2.40 -4.83
CA ASN A 191 -13.69 2.66 -5.06
C ASN A 191 -14.32 3.34 -3.83
N GLN A 192 -15.41 4.08 -4.05
CA GLN A 192 -16.14 4.76 -2.97
C GLN A 192 -16.68 3.77 -1.93
N GLU A 193 -17.04 2.56 -2.34
CA GLU A 193 -17.51 1.48 -1.45
C GLU A 193 -16.45 1.04 -0.42
N ASP A 194 -15.18 1.26 -0.72
CA ASP A 194 -14.06 0.91 0.15
C ASP A 194 -13.68 2.01 1.15
N LEU A 195 -14.38 3.16 1.13
CA LEU A 195 -14.05 4.29 2.00
C LEU A 195 -14.08 3.93 3.49
N GLU A 196 -15.09 3.17 3.91
CA GLU A 196 -15.21 2.73 5.30
C GLU A 196 -14.09 1.76 5.68
N PHE A 197 -13.74 0.86 4.76
CA PHE A 197 -12.60 -0.05 4.93
C PHE A 197 -11.29 0.72 5.13
N LEU A 198 -11.04 1.76 4.33
CA LEU A 198 -9.85 2.62 4.44
C LEU A 198 -9.80 3.39 5.75
N LYS A 199 -10.93 3.97 6.19
CA LYS A 199 -10.99 4.72 7.46
C LYS A 199 -10.62 3.86 8.67
N ASN A 200 -10.87 2.54 8.57
CA ASN A 200 -10.56 1.56 9.61
C ASN A 200 -9.20 0.87 9.39
N THR A 201 -8.31 1.46 8.59
CA THR A 201 -6.95 0.95 8.38
C THR A 201 -6.21 0.82 9.70
N HIS A 202 -5.73 -0.38 10.00
CA HIS A 202 -4.91 -0.67 11.18
C HIS A 202 -3.43 -0.81 10.80
N LYS A 203 -3.16 -1.50 9.70
CA LYS A 203 -1.83 -1.76 9.17
C LYS A 203 -1.89 -1.73 7.64
N ALA A 204 -0.81 -1.24 7.02
CA ALA A 204 -0.66 -1.33 5.57
C ALA A 204 0.75 -1.80 5.21
N ILE A 205 0.86 -2.64 4.20
CA ILE A 205 2.11 -3.22 3.71
C ILE A 205 2.24 -2.89 2.22
N LEU A 206 3.39 -2.33 1.87
CA LEU A 206 3.77 -1.99 0.50
C LEU A 206 4.60 -3.12 -0.12
N PHE A 207 4.26 -3.47 -1.35
CA PHE A 207 5.01 -4.36 -2.24
C PHE A 207 5.33 -3.58 -3.52
N VAL A 208 6.61 -3.35 -3.80
CA VAL A 208 7.04 -2.62 -5.00
C VAL A 208 7.51 -3.61 -6.05
N GLU A 209 7.00 -3.45 -7.26
CA GLU A 209 7.37 -4.34 -8.37
C GLU A 209 8.88 -4.29 -8.66
N GLY A 210 9.50 -5.46 -8.78
CA GLY A 210 10.95 -5.59 -9.00
C GLY A 210 11.82 -5.46 -7.75
N ILE A 211 11.27 -5.12 -6.58
CA ILE A 211 12.00 -5.03 -5.32
C ILE A 211 11.56 -6.16 -4.39
N LYS A 212 12.51 -6.94 -3.88
CA LYS A 212 12.23 -8.03 -2.94
C LYS A 212 11.95 -7.47 -1.54
N GLY A 213 10.94 -8.05 -0.89
CA GLY A 213 10.55 -7.72 0.47
C GLY A 213 9.27 -6.91 0.54
N GLU A 214 8.87 -6.62 1.75
CA GLU A 214 7.68 -5.85 2.10
C GLU A 214 8.07 -4.70 3.01
N GLN A 215 7.34 -3.59 2.93
CA GLN A 215 7.57 -2.41 3.75
C GLN A 215 6.28 -2.04 4.46
N GLU A 216 6.31 -1.92 5.78
CA GLU A 216 5.20 -1.34 6.52
C GLU A 216 5.13 0.16 6.25
N ILE A 217 3.92 0.64 5.94
CA ILE A 217 3.62 2.03 5.60
C ILE A 217 2.42 2.53 6.40
N THR A 218 2.26 3.84 6.50
CA THR A 218 1.19 4.45 7.30
C THR A 218 0.26 5.28 6.44
N LEU A 219 -1.06 5.15 6.66
CA LEU A 219 -2.04 6.01 6.04
C LEU A 219 -1.83 7.45 6.55
N GLU A 220 -1.58 8.37 5.63
CA GLU A 220 -1.40 9.79 5.92
C GLU A 220 -2.71 10.55 5.77
N ASN A 221 -3.38 10.35 4.62
CA ASN A 221 -4.60 11.07 4.28
C ASN A 221 -5.45 10.27 3.30
N ILE A 222 -6.78 10.50 3.35
CA ILE A 222 -7.72 10.14 2.30
C ILE A 222 -8.18 11.45 1.66
N ASN A 223 -7.91 11.62 0.36
CA ASN A 223 -8.29 12.84 -0.35
C ASN A 223 -9.83 13.00 -0.31
N PRO A 224 -10.36 14.11 0.23
CA PRO A 224 -11.80 14.32 0.33
C PRO A 224 -12.46 14.63 -1.03
N ILE A 225 -11.67 14.82 -2.08
CA ILE A 225 -12.16 15.14 -3.42
C ILE A 225 -12.05 13.91 -4.31
N ILE A 226 -13.20 13.46 -4.79
CA ILE A 226 -13.27 12.36 -5.76
C ILE A 226 -12.84 12.87 -7.13
N ASN A 227 -11.95 12.14 -7.78
CA ASN A 227 -11.52 12.46 -9.14
C ASN A 227 -12.72 12.31 -10.11
N LYS A 228 -13.03 13.37 -10.86
CA LYS A 228 -14.16 13.38 -11.79
C LYS A 228 -13.97 12.43 -12.99
N GLY A 229 -12.74 12.13 -13.36
CA GLY A 229 -12.42 11.29 -14.52
C GLY A 229 -12.65 9.81 -14.26
N ASP A 230 -12.07 9.28 -13.19
CA ASP A 230 -12.15 7.84 -12.84
C ASP A 230 -13.15 7.53 -11.73
N LYS A 231 -13.72 8.57 -11.07
CA LYS A 231 -14.66 8.46 -9.94
C LYS A 231 -14.10 7.70 -8.73
N MET A 232 -12.78 7.64 -8.62
CA MET A 232 -12.09 6.95 -7.53
C MET A 232 -11.70 7.94 -6.43
N LEU A 233 -11.62 7.43 -5.22
CA LEU A 233 -10.97 8.07 -4.08
C LEU A 233 -9.47 7.80 -4.16
N GLU A 234 -8.70 8.74 -3.66
CA GLU A 234 -7.25 8.60 -3.52
C GLU A 234 -6.87 8.59 -2.04
N ALA A 235 -6.19 7.54 -1.62
CA ALA A 235 -5.59 7.44 -0.30
C ALA A 235 -4.07 7.55 -0.43
N ARG A 236 -3.48 8.35 0.44
CA ARG A 236 -2.06 8.65 0.48
C ARG A 236 -1.43 7.95 1.67
N PHE A 237 -0.41 7.14 1.41
CA PHE A 237 0.36 6.47 2.43
C PHE A 237 1.79 6.99 2.43
N ASN A 238 2.33 7.25 3.61
CA ASN A 238 3.72 7.64 3.78
C ASN A 238 4.64 6.41 3.68
N VAL A 239 5.62 6.48 2.77
CA VAL A 239 6.59 5.43 2.47
C VAL A 239 7.99 5.90 2.90
N PRO A 240 8.53 5.41 4.02
CA PRO A 240 9.91 5.67 4.40
C PRO A 240 10.89 5.12 3.37
N ASN A 241 11.83 5.95 2.90
CA ASN A 241 12.78 5.59 1.84
C ASN A 241 14.22 6.02 2.15
N ALA A 242 14.64 5.91 3.42
CA ALA A 242 15.97 6.32 3.85
C ALA A 242 17.12 5.62 3.10
N LYS A 243 16.89 4.40 2.60
CA LYS A 243 17.86 3.64 1.79
C LYS A 243 17.80 3.99 0.30
N GLN A 244 16.91 4.88 -0.12
CA GLN A 244 16.67 5.28 -1.51
C GLN A 244 16.48 4.09 -2.48
N LEU A 245 15.76 3.06 -2.02
CA LEU A 245 15.44 1.87 -2.81
C LEU A 245 14.28 2.11 -3.79
N TYR A 246 13.40 3.05 -3.45
CA TYR A 246 12.20 3.36 -4.19
C TYR A 246 12.36 4.68 -4.94
N TYR A 247 11.82 4.71 -6.15
CA TYR A 247 11.84 5.90 -7.00
C TYR A 247 10.41 6.34 -7.35
N PRO A 248 10.18 7.62 -7.58
CA PRO A 248 8.90 8.11 -8.11
C PRO A 248 8.52 7.38 -9.41
N ASN A 249 7.22 7.22 -9.61
CA ASN A 249 6.59 6.50 -10.73
C ASN A 249 6.79 4.97 -10.73
N MET A 250 7.33 4.37 -9.68
CA MET A 250 7.29 2.91 -9.54
C MET A 250 5.88 2.43 -9.22
N PHE A 251 5.48 1.33 -9.88
CA PHE A 251 4.25 0.62 -9.56
C PHE A 251 4.42 -0.21 -8.30
N ALA A 252 3.38 -0.22 -7.50
CA ALA A 252 3.35 -0.94 -6.24
C ALA A 252 1.96 -1.51 -5.96
N GLN A 253 1.88 -2.39 -4.97
CA GLN A 253 0.64 -2.84 -4.36
C GLN A 253 0.67 -2.52 -2.88
N VAL A 254 -0.45 -2.10 -2.34
CA VAL A 254 -0.63 -1.86 -0.91
C VAL A 254 -1.68 -2.83 -0.40
N GLU A 255 -1.31 -3.67 0.55
CA GLU A 255 -2.22 -4.52 1.28
C GLU A 255 -2.60 -3.85 2.60
N ILE A 256 -3.88 -3.55 2.75
CA ILE A 256 -4.45 -2.81 3.87
C ILE A 256 -5.19 -3.79 4.77
N PHE A 257 -4.89 -3.77 6.05
CA PHE A 257 -5.46 -4.64 7.09
C PHE A 257 -6.32 -3.84 8.06
N GLN A 258 -7.49 -4.38 8.38
CA GLN A 258 -8.32 -3.88 9.48
C GLN A 258 -7.84 -4.43 10.84
N LYS A 259 -8.36 -3.88 11.93
CA LYS A 259 -8.10 -4.42 13.27
C LYS A 259 -8.51 -5.88 13.34
N PRO A 260 -7.71 -6.76 13.95
CA PRO A 260 -8.08 -8.12 14.21
C PRO A 260 -9.37 -8.20 15.02
N GLN A 261 -10.28 -9.08 14.62
CA GLN A 261 -11.54 -9.35 15.32
C GLN A 261 -11.67 -10.86 15.52
N LYS A 262 -12.30 -11.24 16.64
CA LYS A 262 -12.63 -12.66 16.87
C LYS A 262 -13.76 -13.08 15.95
N MET A 263 -13.52 -14.04 15.09
CA MET A 263 -14.44 -14.53 14.09
C MET A 263 -14.55 -16.06 14.17
N LYS A 264 -15.74 -16.59 13.94
CA LYS A 264 -15.97 -18.03 13.74
C LYS A 264 -15.66 -18.35 12.28
N ILE A 265 -14.70 -19.20 12.04
CA ILE A 265 -14.14 -19.41 10.70
C ILE A 265 -14.23 -20.87 10.29
N LEU A 266 -14.59 -21.12 9.03
CA LEU A 266 -14.49 -22.40 8.33
C LEU A 266 -13.59 -22.25 7.09
N PRO A 267 -12.85 -23.32 6.73
CA PRO A 267 -12.12 -23.34 5.46
C PRO A 267 -13.08 -23.33 4.27
N LYS A 268 -12.64 -22.82 3.13
CA LYS A 268 -13.48 -22.63 1.93
C LYS A 268 -14.10 -23.94 1.43
N GLU A 269 -13.40 -25.05 1.60
CA GLU A 269 -13.83 -26.39 1.16
C GLU A 269 -15.03 -26.91 1.94
N ALA A 270 -15.21 -26.45 3.18
CA ALA A 270 -16.31 -26.88 4.05
C ALA A 270 -17.63 -26.14 3.75
N VAL A 271 -17.61 -25.08 2.93
CA VAL A 271 -18.79 -24.27 2.60
C VAL A 271 -19.12 -24.39 1.12
N LEU A 272 -20.31 -24.83 0.81
CA LEU A 272 -20.86 -24.91 -0.54
C LEU A 272 -21.74 -23.69 -0.81
N ILE A 273 -21.48 -22.98 -1.90
CA ILE A 273 -22.36 -21.91 -2.38
C ILE A 273 -23.24 -22.42 -3.51
N LYS A 274 -24.56 -22.51 -3.25
CA LYS A 274 -25.56 -22.96 -4.23
C LYS A 274 -26.75 -22.02 -4.23
N GLY A 275 -27.09 -21.48 -5.40
CA GLY A 275 -28.23 -20.58 -5.53
C GLY A 275 -28.14 -19.30 -4.67
N GLY A 276 -26.91 -18.79 -4.43
CA GLY A 276 -26.69 -17.62 -3.57
C GLY A 276 -26.75 -17.90 -2.07
N LYS A 277 -26.93 -19.15 -1.66
CA LYS A 277 -26.99 -19.60 -0.27
C LYS A 277 -25.69 -20.34 0.10
N ALA A 278 -25.22 -20.14 1.33
CA ALA A 278 -24.12 -20.89 1.90
C ALA A 278 -24.66 -22.11 2.66
N ILE A 279 -24.17 -23.30 2.30
CA ILE A 279 -24.60 -24.57 2.87
C ILE A 279 -23.37 -25.30 3.39
N VAL A 280 -23.49 -25.89 4.57
CA VAL A 280 -22.51 -26.80 5.17
C VAL A 280 -23.18 -28.14 5.48
N PHE A 281 -22.41 -29.20 5.58
CA PHE A 281 -22.91 -30.51 6.04
C PHE A 281 -22.47 -30.70 7.49
N LYS A 282 -23.38 -30.42 8.41
CA LYS A 282 -23.12 -30.51 9.85
C LYS A 282 -23.13 -31.99 10.26
N LYS A 283 -22.15 -32.39 11.08
CA LYS A 283 -22.11 -33.71 11.71
C LYS A 283 -23.02 -33.74 12.93
N ASP A 284 -23.93 -34.69 12.95
CA ASP A 284 -24.82 -35.01 14.07
C ASP A 284 -24.72 -36.49 14.43
N ASP A 285 -25.57 -36.95 15.37
CA ASP A 285 -25.61 -38.36 15.82
C ASP A 285 -26.08 -39.33 14.72
N PHE A 286 -26.73 -38.81 13.68
CA PHE A 286 -27.29 -39.58 12.57
C PHE A 286 -26.42 -39.54 11.31
N GLY A 287 -25.40 -38.69 11.28
CA GLY A 287 -24.50 -38.56 10.14
C GLY A 287 -24.20 -37.12 9.75
N LEU A 288 -24.31 -36.79 8.47
CA LEU A 288 -24.07 -35.45 7.92
C LEU A 288 -25.40 -34.89 7.38
N SER A 289 -25.85 -33.78 7.94
CA SER A 289 -27.08 -33.10 7.56
C SER A 289 -26.78 -31.74 6.94
N PRO A 290 -27.42 -31.40 5.79
CA PRO A 290 -27.24 -30.09 5.16
C PRO A 290 -27.84 -29.00 6.05
N LEU A 291 -27.09 -27.92 6.27
CA LEU A 291 -27.51 -26.77 7.05
C LEU A 291 -27.19 -25.47 6.29
N GLU A 292 -28.23 -24.68 6.05
CA GLU A 292 -28.08 -23.31 5.51
C GLU A 292 -27.49 -22.40 6.60
N ILE A 293 -26.45 -21.64 6.27
CA ILE A 293 -25.77 -20.72 7.18
C ILE A 293 -25.69 -19.32 6.57
N LYS A 294 -25.50 -18.30 7.41
CA LYS A 294 -25.06 -16.99 6.94
C LYS A 294 -23.56 -16.90 7.09
N ALA A 295 -22.87 -16.75 5.98
CA ALA A 295 -21.41 -16.70 5.95
C ALA A 295 -20.93 -15.61 4.99
N VAL A 296 -19.79 -15.00 5.33
CA VAL A 296 -19.09 -14.00 4.52
C VAL A 296 -17.70 -14.52 4.16
N ARG A 297 -17.32 -14.40 2.91
CA ARG A 297 -15.98 -14.81 2.45
C ARG A 297 -14.95 -13.82 2.95
N LEU A 298 -13.88 -14.35 3.55
CA LEU A 298 -12.74 -13.60 4.05
C LEU A 298 -11.64 -13.43 2.98
N SER A 299 -10.67 -12.57 3.25
CA SER A 299 -9.57 -12.26 2.33
C SER A 299 -8.66 -13.44 2.02
N ASP A 300 -8.50 -14.40 2.94
CA ASP A 300 -7.74 -15.64 2.74
C ASP A 300 -8.53 -16.75 2.01
N GLY A 301 -9.78 -16.45 1.66
CA GLY A 301 -10.70 -17.38 1.00
C GLY A 301 -11.53 -18.23 1.95
N SER A 302 -11.25 -18.25 3.25
CA SER A 302 -12.08 -18.91 4.26
C SER A 302 -13.43 -18.16 4.44
N TYR A 303 -14.31 -18.68 5.27
CA TYR A 303 -15.61 -18.06 5.53
C TYR A 303 -15.78 -17.75 7.01
N GLU A 304 -16.17 -16.51 7.31
CA GLU A 304 -16.72 -16.12 8.60
C GLU A 304 -18.16 -16.59 8.72
N ILE A 305 -18.50 -17.24 9.85
CA ILE A 305 -19.84 -17.72 10.14
C ILE A 305 -20.55 -16.70 11.02
N LEU A 306 -21.56 -16.03 10.45
CA LEU A 306 -22.38 -15.06 11.16
C LEU A 306 -23.48 -15.75 11.95
N GLU A 307 -24.23 -16.67 11.29
CA GLU A 307 -25.36 -17.40 11.86
C GLU A 307 -25.36 -18.87 11.40
N GLY A 308 -25.98 -19.74 12.21
CA GLY A 308 -26.21 -21.16 11.87
C GLY A 308 -25.28 -22.14 12.58
N LEU A 309 -24.05 -21.75 12.95
CA LEU A 309 -23.10 -22.61 13.65
C LEU A 309 -22.50 -21.93 14.86
N LYS A 310 -22.12 -22.77 15.85
CA LYS A 310 -21.38 -22.36 17.04
C LYS A 310 -19.91 -22.82 16.91
N ALA A 311 -19.01 -22.15 17.63
CA ALA A 311 -17.63 -22.58 17.74
C ALA A 311 -17.54 -24.01 18.31
N GLY A 312 -16.67 -24.83 17.74
CA GLY A 312 -16.46 -26.23 18.09
C GLY A 312 -17.36 -27.23 17.37
N GLU A 313 -18.44 -26.80 16.70
CA GLU A 313 -19.29 -27.71 15.91
C GLU A 313 -18.52 -28.26 14.71
N GLU A 314 -18.77 -29.55 14.39
CA GLU A 314 -18.13 -30.27 13.31
C GLU A 314 -18.97 -30.25 12.04
N VAL A 315 -18.31 -29.97 10.92
CA VAL A 315 -18.89 -30.02 9.57
C VAL A 315 -17.99 -30.84 8.65
N ALA A 316 -18.52 -31.34 7.54
CA ALA A 316 -17.72 -32.00 6.52
C ALA A 316 -16.62 -31.04 6.00
N ASN A 317 -15.40 -31.55 5.88
CA ASN A 317 -14.26 -30.76 5.39
C ASN A 317 -14.35 -30.44 3.88
N ASN A 318 -15.13 -31.22 3.12
CA ASN A 318 -15.37 -31.02 1.70
C ASN A 318 -16.89 -31.15 1.40
N ALA A 319 -17.58 -30.01 1.39
CA ALA A 319 -19.02 -29.95 1.19
C ALA A 319 -19.45 -30.38 -0.22
N LEU A 320 -18.63 -30.11 -1.25
CA LEU A 320 -18.92 -30.52 -2.63
C LEU A 320 -18.88 -32.03 -2.78
N PHE A 321 -17.88 -32.68 -2.18
CA PHE A 321 -17.77 -34.13 -2.21
C PHE A 321 -18.95 -34.83 -1.52
N VAL A 322 -19.47 -34.26 -0.42
CA VAL A 322 -20.66 -34.80 0.26
C VAL A 322 -21.88 -34.69 -0.63
N LEU A 323 -22.06 -33.58 -1.34
CA LEU A 323 -23.17 -33.40 -2.27
C LEU A 323 -23.11 -34.40 -3.42
N ASP A 324 -21.93 -34.60 -4.03
CA ASP A 324 -21.74 -35.56 -5.12
C ASP A 324 -21.97 -37.01 -4.66
N ALA A 325 -21.52 -37.37 -3.46
CA ALA A 325 -21.73 -38.69 -2.88
C ALA A 325 -23.21 -38.97 -2.58
N ASP A 326 -23.96 -37.95 -2.11
CA ASP A 326 -25.41 -38.05 -1.86
C ASP A 326 -26.16 -38.20 -3.18
N ALA A 327 -25.85 -37.45 -4.22
CA ALA A 327 -26.41 -37.54 -5.54
C ALA A 327 -26.21 -38.95 -6.18
N GLN A 328 -24.98 -39.53 -6.03
CA GLN A 328 -24.70 -40.88 -6.51
C GLN A 328 -25.46 -41.97 -5.75
N ASN A 329 -25.68 -41.81 -4.45
CA ASN A 329 -26.42 -42.75 -3.64
C ASN A 329 -27.93 -42.72 -3.86
N ASN A 330 -28.49 -41.53 -4.16
CA ASN A 330 -29.94 -41.35 -4.33
C ASN A 330 -30.41 -41.45 -5.80
N GLY A 331 -29.51 -41.63 -6.76
CA GLY A 331 -29.83 -41.92 -8.18
C GLY A 331 -30.38 -40.72 -8.95
N ASP A 332 -30.20 -39.51 -8.48
CA ASP A 332 -30.61 -38.28 -9.16
C ASP A 332 -29.51 -37.84 -10.14
N TYR A 333 -29.59 -38.39 -11.37
CA TYR A 333 -28.91 -37.88 -12.56
C TYR A 333 -29.94 -37.51 -13.60
#